data_6d472378b989950f5f78a6c1725a2937
#
_entry.id   6d472378b989950f5f78a6c1725a2937
#
_cell.length_a   1.000
_cell.length_b   1.000
_cell.length_c   1.000
_cell.angle_alpha   90.00
_cell.angle_beta   90.00
_cell.angle_gamma   90.00
#
_symmetry.space_group_name_H-M   'P 1'
#
loop_
_entity.id
_entity.type
_entity.pdbx_description
1 polymer ?
#
loop_
_entity_poly.entity_id
_entity_poly.type
_entity_poly.pdbx_seq_one_letter_code
_entity_poly.pdbx_strand_id
1 'polypeptide(L)'
;MVVCPTKVGYIILTADRAGLDRKFAVKQRALTKPGVVLCGSMDQLRSLAKLSPEIERFYETHWEQDVLMGCILPWSEEGKQFLPKDGSEELVTDERGTSCFIIRFGRPGEYIAKELWDREKKLTFASSANPSGKGNRGVIEGIGEAIDTEADLVIEGDDYVRSIQPNATPETRYEQGVMVSFVDASGALVPEQGSERSVTLAPTVIRKGIDIDKIMMNLSQQFNTWDYRHGEYY
;
A
#
# COMPACT_ATOMS: atom_id res chain seq x y z
N MET A 1 8.56 14.95 5.28
CA MET A 1 7.79 14.43 4.13
C MET A 1 8.74 14.28 2.94
N VAL A 2 8.87 13.05 2.42
CA VAL A 2 9.74 12.75 1.28
C VAL A 2 8.88 12.35 0.08
N VAL A 3 9.20 12.86 -1.11
CA VAL A 3 8.60 12.40 -2.36
C VAL A 3 9.62 11.53 -3.08
N CYS A 4 9.22 10.34 -3.50
CA CYS A 4 10.10 9.43 -4.22
C CYS A 4 9.37 8.61 -5.28
N PRO A 5 10.09 8.15 -6.33
CA PRO A 5 9.52 7.32 -7.38
C PRO A 5 9.24 5.91 -6.86
N THR A 6 8.23 5.27 -7.46
CA THR A 6 7.84 3.88 -7.24
C THR A 6 7.49 3.22 -8.58
N LYS A 7 7.11 1.95 -8.55
CA LYS A 7 6.60 1.25 -9.76
C LYS A 7 5.33 1.86 -10.35
N VAL A 8 4.61 2.67 -9.57
CA VAL A 8 3.30 3.24 -9.95
C VAL A 8 3.31 4.77 -9.98
N GLY A 9 4.47 5.36 -10.17
CA GLY A 9 4.68 6.79 -10.15
C GLY A 9 5.22 7.27 -8.80
N TYR A 10 5.00 8.53 -8.45
CA TYR A 10 5.54 9.13 -7.23
C TYR A 10 4.63 8.93 -6.03
N ILE A 11 5.24 8.74 -4.86
CA ILE A 11 4.54 8.71 -3.57
C ILE A 11 5.06 9.79 -2.63
N ILE A 12 4.19 10.24 -1.74
CA ILE A 12 4.57 10.94 -0.51
C ILE A 12 4.80 9.88 0.55
N LEU A 13 5.98 9.88 1.15
CA LEU A 13 6.39 9.01 2.24
C LEU A 13 6.55 9.83 3.51
N THR A 14 5.98 9.37 4.62
CA THR A 14 6.02 9.99 5.94
C THR A 14 6.25 8.93 7.02
N ALA A 15 6.84 9.32 8.17
CA ALA A 15 7.15 8.40 9.26
C ALA A 15 6.74 8.93 10.65
N ASP A 16 6.06 10.09 10.71
CA ASP A 16 5.63 10.72 11.96
C ASP A 16 4.33 11.52 11.77
N ARG A 17 3.79 12.01 12.88
CA ARG A 17 2.57 12.81 12.92
C ARG A 17 2.67 14.07 12.08
N ALA A 18 3.75 14.82 12.19
CA ALA A 18 3.92 16.07 11.45
C ALA A 18 3.91 15.85 9.93
N GLY A 19 4.61 14.80 9.47
CA GLY A 19 4.60 14.40 8.06
C GLY A 19 3.21 13.93 7.59
N LEU A 20 2.48 13.19 8.43
CA LEU A 20 1.12 12.76 8.12
C LEU A 20 0.17 13.95 7.99
N ASP A 21 0.19 14.88 8.94
CA ASP A 21 -0.65 16.09 8.90
C ASP A 21 -0.37 16.92 7.63
N ARG A 22 0.92 17.16 7.31
CA ARG A 22 1.33 17.85 6.08
C ARG A 22 0.83 17.12 4.83
N LYS A 23 0.98 15.78 4.79
CA LYS A 23 0.50 14.94 3.68
C LYS A 23 -1.01 15.09 3.46
N PHE A 24 -1.80 15.07 4.51
CA PHE A 24 -3.25 15.26 4.40
C PHE A 24 -3.61 16.69 3.98
N ALA A 25 -2.93 17.70 4.51
CA ALA A 25 -3.14 19.09 4.17
C ALA A 25 -2.86 19.39 2.69
N VAL A 26 -1.68 19.03 2.18
CA VAL A 26 -1.30 19.29 0.79
C VAL A 26 -2.17 18.56 -0.24
N LYS A 27 -2.73 17.41 0.14
CA LYS A 27 -3.62 16.65 -0.73
C LYS A 27 -5.08 17.05 -0.60
N GLN A 28 -5.44 17.86 0.38
CA GLN A 28 -6.85 18.14 0.73
C GLN A 28 -7.66 16.84 0.81
N ARG A 29 -7.05 15.80 1.42
CA ARG A 29 -7.59 14.47 1.44
C ARG A 29 -8.49 14.27 2.66
N ALA A 30 -9.62 13.60 2.46
CA ALA A 30 -10.48 13.20 3.57
C ALA A 30 -9.71 12.24 4.53
N LEU A 31 -9.84 12.46 5.83
CA LEU A 31 -9.19 11.64 6.87
C LEU A 31 -9.69 10.18 6.87
N THR A 32 -10.87 9.93 6.29
CA THR A 32 -11.44 8.60 6.09
C THR A 32 -10.66 7.71 5.10
N LYS A 33 -9.65 8.26 4.42
CA LYS A 33 -8.77 7.51 3.51
C LYS A 33 -7.38 7.38 4.12
N PRO A 34 -7.12 6.36 4.96
CA PRO A 34 -5.86 6.24 5.67
C PRO A 34 -4.66 6.11 4.73
N GLY A 35 -3.49 6.45 5.24
CA GLY A 35 -2.22 6.15 4.58
C GLY A 35 -1.99 4.64 4.53
N VAL A 36 -1.31 4.18 3.48
CA VAL A 36 -0.88 2.78 3.43
C VAL A 36 0.42 2.59 4.20
N VAL A 37 0.63 1.40 4.73
CA VAL A 37 1.86 1.00 5.44
C VAL A 37 2.83 0.39 4.44
N LEU A 38 4.04 0.92 4.36
CA LEU A 38 5.09 0.42 3.49
C LEU A 38 5.95 -0.61 4.22
N CYS A 39 6.03 -1.83 3.69
CA CYS A 39 6.87 -2.89 4.23
C CYS A 39 8.09 -3.10 3.32
N GLY A 40 9.27 -2.71 3.79
CA GLY A 40 10.54 -2.84 3.07
C GLY A 40 11.17 -4.24 3.15
N SER A 41 10.55 -5.15 3.95
CA SER A 41 10.95 -6.57 4.05
C SER A 41 9.78 -7.44 4.47
N MET A 42 9.88 -8.76 4.20
CA MET A 42 8.90 -9.73 4.67
C MET A 42 8.90 -9.85 6.20
N ASP A 43 10.05 -9.71 6.84
CA ASP A 43 10.15 -9.75 8.30
C ASP A 43 9.43 -8.57 8.96
N GLN A 44 9.53 -7.38 8.36
CA GLN A 44 8.73 -6.22 8.78
C GLN A 44 7.23 -6.52 8.64
N LEU A 45 6.81 -7.06 7.51
CA LEU A 45 5.40 -7.41 7.29
C LEU A 45 4.89 -8.40 8.34
N ARG A 46 5.65 -9.48 8.61
CA ARG A 46 5.30 -10.49 9.62
C ARG A 46 5.16 -9.91 11.03
N SER A 47 6.03 -8.97 11.39
CA SER A 47 5.95 -8.29 12.68
C SER A 47 4.70 -7.41 12.79
N LEU A 48 4.27 -6.77 11.70
CA LEU A 48 3.22 -5.76 11.72
C LEU A 48 1.82 -6.32 11.48
N ALA A 49 1.65 -7.19 10.48
CA ALA A 49 0.33 -7.65 10.05
C ALA A 49 -0.03 -8.99 10.66
N LYS A 50 -1.33 -9.18 10.96
CA LYS A 50 -1.86 -10.49 11.30
C LYS A 50 -2.02 -11.31 10.02
N LEU A 51 -1.27 -12.41 9.90
CA LEU A 51 -1.25 -13.27 8.74
C LEU A 51 -1.80 -14.66 9.08
N SER A 52 -2.55 -15.28 8.17
CA SER A 52 -2.72 -16.72 8.13
C SER A 52 -1.60 -17.35 7.29
N PRO A 53 -1.35 -18.66 7.40
CA PRO A 53 -0.34 -19.34 6.57
C PRO A 53 -0.57 -19.15 5.05
N GLU A 54 -1.83 -19.06 4.60
CA GLU A 54 -2.18 -18.85 3.20
C GLU A 54 -1.87 -17.41 2.77
N ILE A 55 -2.20 -16.41 3.60
CA ILE A 55 -1.91 -15.00 3.32
C ILE A 55 -0.41 -14.76 3.32
N GLU A 56 0.32 -15.36 4.26
CA GLU A 56 1.78 -15.27 4.29
C GLU A 56 2.39 -15.83 2.99
N ARG A 57 1.98 -17.03 2.59
CA ARG A 57 2.40 -17.66 1.33
C ARG A 57 2.05 -16.82 0.10
N PHE A 58 0.88 -16.17 0.11
CA PHE A 58 0.46 -15.25 -0.94
C PHE A 58 1.41 -14.06 -1.05
N TYR A 59 1.80 -13.45 0.08
CA TYR A 59 2.80 -12.39 0.10
C TYR A 59 4.19 -12.86 -0.35
N GLU A 60 4.65 -14.02 0.13
CA GLU A 60 5.94 -14.59 -0.27
C GLU A 60 6.02 -14.81 -1.78
N THR A 61 4.98 -15.38 -2.38
CA THR A 61 4.89 -15.57 -3.84
C THR A 61 5.06 -14.24 -4.59
N HIS A 62 4.37 -13.19 -4.15
CA HIS A 62 4.48 -11.87 -4.79
C HIS A 62 5.82 -11.19 -4.50
N TRP A 63 6.39 -11.44 -3.33
CA TRP A 63 7.73 -10.95 -2.99
C TRP A 63 8.80 -11.55 -3.90
N GLU A 64 8.75 -12.86 -4.14
CA GLU A 64 9.68 -13.57 -5.02
C GLU A 64 9.52 -13.16 -6.49
N GLN A 65 8.31 -12.92 -6.94
CA GLN A 65 7.97 -12.47 -8.29
C GLN A 65 8.24 -10.97 -8.52
N ASP A 66 8.69 -10.24 -7.51
CA ASP A 66 8.85 -8.77 -7.53
C ASP A 66 7.56 -8.02 -7.92
N VAL A 67 6.41 -8.51 -7.49
CA VAL A 67 5.08 -7.93 -7.78
C VAL A 67 4.65 -6.97 -6.68
N LEU A 68 4.37 -5.73 -7.07
CA LEU A 68 3.80 -4.72 -6.18
C LEU A 68 2.37 -5.13 -5.79
N MET A 69 2.13 -5.27 -4.50
CA MET A 69 0.81 -5.61 -3.98
C MET A 69 0.58 -4.99 -2.61
N GLY A 70 -0.66 -4.63 -2.32
CA GLY A 70 -1.11 -4.25 -0.99
C GLY A 70 -2.29 -5.09 -0.54
N CYS A 71 -2.29 -5.55 0.73
CA CYS A 71 -3.44 -6.21 1.31
C CYS A 71 -3.95 -5.45 2.53
N ILE A 72 -5.28 -5.36 2.65
CA ILE A 72 -5.94 -4.88 3.87
C ILE A 72 -6.00 -6.02 4.86
N LEU A 73 -5.36 -5.80 6.02
CA LEU A 73 -5.19 -6.78 7.08
C LEU A 73 -5.33 -6.12 8.46
N PRO A 74 -5.72 -6.88 9.49
CA PRO A 74 -5.58 -6.44 10.87
C PRO A 74 -4.10 -6.35 11.24
N TRP A 75 -3.79 -5.52 12.22
CA TRP A 75 -2.48 -5.50 12.87
C TRP A 75 -2.31 -6.73 13.74
N SER A 76 -1.09 -7.28 13.79
CA SER A 76 -0.71 -8.27 14.78
C SER A 76 -0.68 -7.63 16.18
N GLU A 77 -0.73 -8.43 17.24
CA GLU A 77 -0.61 -7.89 18.61
C GLU A 77 0.76 -7.22 18.85
N GLU A 78 1.82 -7.75 18.23
CA GLU A 78 3.13 -7.09 18.20
C GLU A 78 3.10 -5.81 17.40
N GLY A 79 2.51 -5.84 16.21
CA GLY A 79 2.41 -4.70 15.28
C GLY A 79 1.70 -3.49 15.88
N LYS A 80 0.65 -3.70 16.68
CA LYS A 80 -0.08 -2.65 17.38
C LYS A 80 0.81 -1.82 18.33
N GLN A 81 1.90 -2.40 18.83
CA GLN A 81 2.83 -1.69 19.71
C GLN A 81 3.65 -0.61 19.00
N PHE A 82 3.80 -0.75 17.66
CA PHE A 82 4.51 0.21 16.82
C PHE A 82 3.60 1.32 16.27
N LEU A 83 2.27 1.20 16.41
CA LEU A 83 1.36 2.28 16.04
C LEU A 83 1.69 3.52 16.86
N PRO A 84 1.81 4.69 16.21
CA PRO A 84 2.08 5.92 16.94
C PRO A 84 0.98 6.22 17.97
N LYS A 85 1.38 6.59 19.18
CA LYS A 85 0.44 6.93 20.28
C LYS A 85 0.19 8.44 20.39
N ASP A 86 0.40 9.17 19.32
CA ASP A 86 0.28 10.64 19.22
C ASP A 86 -1.00 11.08 18.50
N GLY A 87 -1.96 10.17 18.35
CA GLY A 87 -3.21 10.41 17.63
C GLY A 87 -3.10 10.24 16.11
N SER A 88 -1.94 9.79 15.58
CA SER A 88 -1.82 9.48 14.15
C SER A 88 -2.34 8.10 13.78
N GLU A 89 -2.73 7.27 14.73
CA GLU A 89 -3.33 5.96 14.47
C GLU A 89 -4.53 6.05 13.52
N GLU A 90 -5.42 7.02 13.74
CA GLU A 90 -6.60 7.28 12.91
C GLU A 90 -6.27 7.71 11.46
N LEU A 91 -5.05 8.18 11.23
CA LEU A 91 -4.58 8.59 9.89
C LEU A 91 -4.02 7.43 9.07
N VAL A 92 -3.81 6.27 9.69
CA VAL A 92 -3.15 5.11 9.10
C VAL A 92 -3.94 3.81 9.23
N THR A 93 -5.00 3.79 10.04
CA THR A 93 -5.97 2.70 10.15
C THR A 93 -7.34 3.15 9.65
N ASP A 94 -8.15 2.22 9.16
CA ASP A 94 -9.56 2.47 8.87
C ASP A 94 -10.44 2.29 10.13
N GLU A 95 -11.74 2.52 10.00
CA GLU A 95 -12.71 2.38 11.10
C GLU A 95 -12.75 0.98 11.73
N ARG A 96 -12.25 -0.03 11.03
CA ARG A 96 -12.14 -1.43 11.49
C ARG A 96 -10.83 -1.71 12.23
N GLY A 97 -9.94 -0.71 12.35
CA GLY A 97 -8.59 -0.88 12.91
C GLY A 97 -7.66 -1.67 11.98
N THR A 98 -7.95 -1.68 10.66
CA THR A 98 -7.13 -2.35 9.66
C THR A 98 -6.31 -1.37 8.83
N SER A 99 -5.24 -1.85 8.21
CA SER A 99 -4.40 -1.05 7.30
C SER A 99 -4.07 -1.81 6.04
N CYS A 100 -3.71 -1.09 4.99
CA CYS A 100 -3.18 -1.69 3.78
C CYS A 100 -1.66 -1.79 3.89
N PHE A 101 -1.14 -3.02 3.94
CA PHE A 101 0.30 -3.30 3.97
C PHE A 101 0.81 -3.56 2.57
N ILE A 102 1.75 -2.73 2.10
CA ILE A 102 2.27 -2.75 0.73
C ILE A 102 3.69 -3.28 0.72
N ILE A 103 3.96 -4.18 -0.24
CA ILE A 103 5.29 -4.72 -0.56
C ILE A 103 5.66 -4.41 -2.01
N ARG A 104 6.95 -4.51 -2.33
CA ARG A 104 7.51 -4.42 -3.70
C ARG A 104 7.11 -3.15 -4.45
N PHE A 105 7.01 -2.04 -3.72
CA PHE A 105 6.60 -0.75 -4.29
C PHE A 105 7.73 -0.05 -5.05
N GLY A 106 8.96 -0.52 -4.95
CA GLY A 106 10.09 -0.04 -5.75
C GLY A 106 11.07 0.84 -4.98
N ARG A 107 12.22 1.06 -5.62
CA ARG A 107 13.34 1.83 -5.07
C ARG A 107 13.19 3.32 -5.41
N PRO A 108 13.64 4.25 -4.58
CA PRO A 108 14.36 4.06 -3.31
C PRO A 108 13.44 3.83 -2.10
N GLY A 109 12.11 3.95 -2.25
CA GLY A 109 11.15 3.88 -1.15
C GLY A 109 11.29 2.62 -0.28
N GLU A 110 11.52 1.43 -0.90
CA GLU A 110 11.75 0.17 -0.16
C GLU A 110 12.95 0.24 0.77
N TYR A 111 14.06 0.87 0.31
CA TYR A 111 15.26 1.03 1.14
C TYR A 111 14.99 1.98 2.31
N ILE A 112 14.30 3.09 2.07
CA ILE A 112 13.94 4.04 3.11
C ILE A 112 13.08 3.35 4.17
N ALA A 113 12.04 2.63 3.76
CA ALA A 113 11.15 1.91 4.67
C ALA A 113 11.92 0.85 5.48
N LYS A 114 12.76 0.07 4.81
CA LYS A 114 13.57 -0.96 5.46
C LYS A 114 14.57 -0.37 6.47
N GLU A 115 15.32 0.66 6.11
CA GLU A 115 16.31 1.29 6.97
C GLU A 115 15.67 1.92 8.22
N LEU A 116 14.55 2.62 8.07
CA LEU A 116 13.82 3.19 9.20
C LEU A 116 13.28 2.10 10.14
N TRP A 117 12.80 1.00 9.58
CA TRP A 117 12.36 -0.14 10.38
C TRP A 117 13.51 -0.84 11.10
N ASP A 118 14.59 -1.15 10.39
CA ASP A 118 15.69 -1.91 10.95
C ASP A 118 16.42 -1.16 12.07
N ARG A 119 16.63 0.16 11.87
CA ARG A 119 17.40 0.99 12.81
C ARG A 119 16.58 1.58 13.94
N GLU A 120 15.34 2.01 13.66
CA GLU A 120 14.57 2.81 14.58
C GLU A 120 13.19 2.21 14.91
N LYS A 121 12.83 1.08 14.31
CA LYS A 121 11.48 0.50 14.38
C LYS A 121 10.37 1.49 14.02
N LYS A 122 10.68 2.46 13.18
CA LYS A 122 9.71 3.42 12.67
C LYS A 122 8.95 2.85 11.49
N LEU A 123 7.64 3.09 11.51
CA LEU A 123 6.75 2.80 10.40
C LEU A 123 6.89 3.88 9.32
N THR A 124 6.66 3.49 8.07
CA THR A 124 6.53 4.41 6.96
C THR A 124 5.15 4.30 6.33
N PHE A 125 4.57 5.45 6.05
CA PHE A 125 3.23 5.58 5.49
C PHE A 125 3.27 6.33 4.17
N ALA A 126 2.42 5.94 3.23
CA ALA A 126 2.43 6.57 1.93
C ALA A 126 1.03 6.89 1.39
N SER A 127 1.05 7.79 0.43
CA SER A 127 -0.02 7.99 -0.55
C SER A 127 0.60 8.43 -1.88
N SER A 128 -0.15 8.31 -2.99
CA SER A 128 0.32 8.82 -4.28
C SER A 128 0.63 10.33 -4.21
N ALA A 129 1.77 10.74 -4.77
CA ALA A 129 2.17 12.15 -4.86
C ALA A 129 1.52 12.80 -6.09
N ASN A 130 0.26 13.19 -5.96
CA ASN A 130 -0.49 13.91 -6.99
C ASN A 130 -1.64 14.68 -6.35
N PRO A 131 -2.11 15.78 -6.96
CA PRO A 131 -3.32 16.45 -6.52
C PRO A 131 -4.51 15.49 -6.45
N SER A 132 -5.36 15.65 -5.45
CA SER A 132 -6.48 14.75 -5.19
C SER A 132 -7.35 14.56 -6.45
N GLY A 133 -7.70 13.31 -6.78
CA GLY A 133 -8.52 12.98 -7.95
C GLY A 133 -7.83 12.99 -9.31
N LYS A 134 -6.62 13.55 -9.43
CA LYS A 134 -5.93 13.68 -10.74
C LYS A 134 -5.23 12.40 -11.21
N GLY A 135 -4.95 11.48 -10.27
CA GLY A 135 -4.16 10.28 -10.54
C GLY A 135 -2.66 10.57 -10.70
N ASN A 136 -1.84 9.55 -10.57
CA ASN A 136 -0.40 9.66 -10.75
C ASN A 136 -0.05 9.77 -12.24
N ARG A 137 0.88 10.65 -12.59
CA ARG A 137 1.31 10.91 -13.97
C ARG A 137 2.68 10.33 -14.30
N GLY A 138 3.35 9.74 -13.30
CA GLY A 138 4.63 9.09 -13.48
C GLY A 138 5.82 10.01 -13.76
N VAL A 139 5.62 11.31 -13.68
CA VAL A 139 6.64 12.34 -13.87
C VAL A 139 6.64 13.32 -12.70
N ILE A 140 7.79 13.92 -12.42
CA ILE A 140 7.95 14.79 -11.25
C ILE A 140 7.04 16.02 -11.32
N GLU A 141 6.85 16.61 -12.50
CA GLU A 141 5.95 17.75 -12.68
C GLU A 141 4.49 17.40 -12.31
N GLY A 142 4.14 16.13 -12.37
CA GLY A 142 2.79 15.64 -12.05
C GLY A 142 2.46 15.60 -10.56
N ILE A 143 3.44 15.82 -9.66
CA ILE A 143 3.16 15.89 -8.21
C ILE A 143 2.41 17.15 -7.82
N GLY A 144 2.62 18.23 -8.55
CA GLY A 144 1.97 19.53 -8.33
C GLY A 144 2.69 20.41 -7.29
N GLU A 145 2.60 21.73 -7.49
CA GLU A 145 3.32 22.76 -6.74
C GLU A 145 3.17 22.64 -5.21
N ALA A 146 1.95 22.36 -4.73
CA ALA A 146 1.69 22.26 -3.29
C ALA A 146 2.48 21.13 -2.62
N ILE A 147 2.62 19.97 -3.30
CA ILE A 147 3.38 18.84 -2.78
C ILE A 147 4.88 19.12 -2.89
N ASP A 148 5.31 19.69 -4.02
CA ASP A 148 6.71 20.02 -4.25
C ASP A 148 7.24 21.03 -3.22
N THR A 149 6.49 22.10 -2.96
CA THR A 149 6.84 23.14 -1.99
C THR A 149 6.91 22.62 -0.55
N GLU A 150 6.03 21.70 -0.19
CA GLU A 150 5.92 21.16 1.17
C GLU A 150 6.84 19.96 1.43
N ALA A 151 7.44 19.36 0.40
CA ALA A 151 8.35 18.24 0.56
C ALA A 151 9.70 18.69 1.14
N ASP A 152 10.20 17.96 2.14
CA ASP A 152 11.55 18.18 2.67
C ASP A 152 12.63 17.66 1.72
N LEU A 153 12.27 16.65 0.91
CA LEU A 153 13.11 16.05 -0.11
C LEU A 153 12.26 15.50 -1.24
N VAL A 154 12.64 15.82 -2.46
CA VAL A 154 12.08 15.23 -3.68
C VAL A 154 13.19 14.46 -4.40
N ILE A 155 12.98 13.16 -4.58
CA ILE A 155 13.90 12.27 -5.30
C ILE A 155 13.32 12.04 -6.69
N GLU A 156 14.01 12.55 -7.71
CA GLU A 156 13.63 12.38 -9.10
C GLU A 156 13.95 10.97 -9.61
N GLY A 157 13.11 10.44 -10.51
CA GLY A 157 13.29 9.10 -11.07
C GLY A 157 12.29 8.79 -12.18
N ASP A 158 11.99 9.75 -13.06
CA ASP A 158 11.04 9.58 -14.15
C ASP A 158 11.40 8.41 -15.08
N ASP A 159 12.70 8.22 -15.37
CA ASP A 159 13.16 7.11 -16.20
C ASP A 159 12.91 5.75 -15.53
N TYR A 160 13.03 5.69 -14.20
CA TYR A 160 12.69 4.47 -13.46
C TYR A 160 11.20 4.16 -13.57
N VAL A 161 10.33 5.14 -13.34
CA VAL A 161 8.87 4.96 -13.46
C VAL A 161 8.49 4.56 -14.88
N ARG A 162 9.07 5.22 -15.88
CA ARG A 162 8.84 4.93 -17.31
C ARG A 162 9.30 3.53 -17.68
N SER A 163 10.41 3.04 -17.12
CA SER A 163 10.91 1.68 -17.38
C SER A 163 9.94 0.58 -16.92
N ILE A 164 9.14 0.86 -15.88
CA ILE A 164 8.15 -0.09 -15.34
C ILE A 164 6.84 -0.04 -16.14
N GLN A 165 6.42 1.14 -16.57
CA GLN A 165 5.17 1.35 -17.34
C GLN A 165 5.46 2.05 -18.68
N PRO A 166 6.14 1.36 -19.63
CA PRO A 166 6.64 1.99 -20.86
C PRO A 166 5.55 2.49 -21.81
N ASN A 167 4.33 1.98 -21.67
CA ASN A 167 3.18 2.38 -22.50
C ASN A 167 2.35 3.53 -21.88
N ALA A 168 2.66 3.93 -20.64
CA ALA A 168 2.00 5.07 -20.01
C ALA A 168 2.68 6.39 -20.43
N THR A 169 1.91 7.45 -20.49
CA THR A 169 2.39 8.80 -20.82
C THR A 169 2.00 9.79 -19.71
N PRO A 170 2.65 10.98 -19.62
CA PRO A 170 2.26 12.02 -18.66
C PRO A 170 0.82 12.50 -18.82
N GLU A 171 0.24 12.39 -20.02
CA GLU A 171 -1.14 12.76 -20.33
C GLU A 171 -2.12 11.68 -19.85
N THR A 172 -1.67 10.44 -19.74
CA THR A 172 -2.46 9.32 -19.25
C THR A 172 -2.27 9.13 -17.75
N ARG A 173 -3.24 8.48 -17.12
CA ARG A 173 -3.11 8.07 -15.72
C ARG A 173 -2.28 6.79 -15.66
N TYR A 174 -1.18 6.82 -14.92
CA TYR A 174 -0.42 5.62 -14.60
C TYR A 174 -1.25 4.62 -13.81
N GLU A 175 -1.01 3.34 -14.02
CA GLU A 175 -1.62 2.30 -13.21
C GLU A 175 -1.15 2.38 -11.76
N GLN A 176 -2.04 2.09 -10.85
CA GLN A 176 -1.75 2.04 -9.42
C GLN A 176 -1.41 0.61 -8.99
N GLY A 177 -1.07 0.41 -7.73
CA GLY A 177 -0.88 -0.94 -7.17
C GLY A 177 -2.24 -1.62 -6.96
N VAL A 178 -2.26 -2.94 -7.10
CA VAL A 178 -3.43 -3.77 -6.76
C VAL A 178 -3.63 -3.78 -5.26
N MET A 179 -4.90 -3.80 -4.83
CA MET A 179 -5.27 -3.99 -3.41
C MET A 179 -6.22 -5.17 -3.27
N VAL A 180 -5.90 -6.04 -2.32
CA VAL A 180 -6.72 -7.20 -1.94
C VAL A 180 -7.16 -7.04 -0.49
N SER A 181 -8.44 -7.22 -0.21
CA SER A 181 -8.95 -7.24 1.17
C SER A 181 -9.01 -8.68 1.67
N PHE A 182 -8.40 -8.92 2.82
CA PHE A 182 -8.48 -10.18 3.57
C PHE A 182 -9.25 -10.03 4.88
N VAL A 183 -10.14 -9.05 4.93
CA VAL A 183 -10.95 -8.80 6.13
C VAL A 183 -12.42 -8.68 5.77
N ASP A 184 -13.26 -9.06 6.73
CA ASP A 184 -14.69 -8.85 6.67
C ASP A 184 -15.10 -7.43 7.09
N ALA A 185 -16.39 -7.17 7.20
CA ALA A 185 -16.95 -5.88 7.59
C ALA A 185 -16.55 -5.45 9.02
N SER A 186 -16.19 -6.39 9.89
CA SER A 186 -15.73 -6.13 11.26
C SER A 186 -14.22 -5.94 11.37
N GLY A 187 -13.46 -6.16 10.29
CA GLY A 187 -11.99 -6.14 10.26
C GLY A 187 -11.36 -7.46 10.70
N ALA A 188 -12.14 -8.52 10.92
CA ALA A 188 -11.60 -9.84 11.20
C ALA A 188 -11.07 -10.48 9.91
N LEU A 189 -9.97 -11.26 10.05
CA LEU A 189 -9.40 -12.01 8.91
C LEU A 189 -10.48 -12.90 8.29
N VAL A 190 -10.49 -12.90 6.96
CA VAL A 190 -11.27 -13.87 6.20
C VAL A 190 -10.78 -15.26 6.58
N PRO A 191 -11.69 -16.18 6.98
CA PRO A 191 -11.35 -17.52 7.44
C PRO A 191 -10.54 -18.29 6.40
N GLU A 192 -9.70 -19.19 6.90
CA GLU A 192 -8.96 -20.14 6.09
C GLU A 192 -9.90 -20.87 5.13
N GLN A 193 -9.57 -20.85 3.84
CA GLN A 193 -10.38 -21.48 2.83
C GLN A 193 -10.10 -22.99 2.82
N GLY A 194 -10.88 -23.75 3.57
CA GLY A 194 -10.81 -25.22 3.52
C GLY A 194 -11.11 -25.78 2.13
N SER A 195 -11.00 -27.09 1.97
CA SER A 195 -11.32 -27.80 0.71
C SER A 195 -12.81 -27.74 0.33
N GLU A 196 -13.69 -27.39 1.24
CA GLU A 196 -15.12 -27.27 1.00
C GLU A 196 -15.48 -25.87 0.51
N ARG A 197 -16.31 -25.79 -0.53
CA ARG A 197 -16.95 -24.54 -0.95
C ARG A 197 -17.96 -24.13 0.12
N SER A 198 -17.50 -23.40 1.10
CA SER A 198 -18.38 -22.80 2.09
C SER A 198 -18.83 -21.41 1.63
N VAL A 199 -19.93 -20.93 2.17
CA VAL A 199 -20.45 -19.56 1.98
C VAL A 199 -19.61 -18.53 2.76
N THR A 200 -18.36 -18.88 3.10
CA THR A 200 -17.44 -18.02 3.83
C THR A 200 -16.97 -16.86 2.97
N LEU A 201 -16.75 -15.73 3.63
CA LEU A 201 -16.19 -14.54 3.00
C LEU A 201 -14.82 -14.86 2.38
N ALA A 202 -14.64 -14.44 1.14
CA ALA A 202 -13.47 -14.71 0.34
C ALA A 202 -12.52 -13.50 0.28
N PRO A 203 -11.22 -13.70 0.00
CA PRO A 203 -10.34 -12.62 -0.39
C PRO A 203 -10.94 -11.82 -1.53
N THR A 204 -10.91 -10.49 -1.44
CA THR A 204 -11.57 -9.63 -2.42
C THR A 204 -10.58 -8.66 -3.05
N VAL A 205 -10.45 -8.68 -4.38
CA VAL A 205 -9.70 -7.64 -5.11
C VAL A 205 -10.56 -6.39 -5.15
N ILE A 206 -10.15 -5.35 -4.42
CA ILE A 206 -10.91 -4.08 -4.30
C ILE A 206 -10.38 -2.98 -5.21
N ARG A 207 -9.18 -3.14 -5.73
CA ARG A 207 -8.56 -2.20 -6.67
C ARG A 207 -7.66 -2.93 -7.65
N LYS A 208 -7.93 -2.75 -8.95
CA LYS A 208 -7.03 -3.22 -10.01
C LYS A 208 -5.83 -2.28 -10.17
N GLY A 209 -4.78 -2.78 -10.79
CA GLY A 209 -3.57 -2.01 -11.08
C GLY A 209 -2.52 -2.86 -11.80
N ILE A 210 -1.28 -2.41 -11.73
CA ILE A 210 -0.16 -3.09 -12.37
C ILE A 210 -0.06 -4.56 -11.89
N ASP A 211 0.30 -5.46 -12.79
CA ASP A 211 0.42 -6.90 -12.55
C ASP A 211 -0.88 -7.61 -12.10
N ILE A 212 -2.06 -7.02 -12.37
CA ILE A 212 -3.35 -7.60 -11.96
C ILE A 212 -3.49 -9.06 -12.41
N ASP A 213 -3.05 -9.40 -13.62
CA ASP A 213 -3.18 -10.76 -14.16
C ASP A 213 -2.36 -11.78 -13.36
N LYS A 214 -1.13 -11.43 -12.94
CA LYS A 214 -0.30 -12.26 -12.06
C LYS A 214 -0.95 -12.45 -10.69
N ILE A 215 -1.48 -11.36 -10.12
CA ILE A 215 -2.13 -11.40 -8.81
C ILE A 215 -3.40 -12.25 -8.84
N MET A 216 -4.21 -12.12 -9.88
CA MET A 216 -5.41 -12.95 -10.09
C MET A 216 -5.06 -14.42 -10.24
N MET A 217 -3.99 -14.73 -10.99
CA MET A 217 -3.51 -16.09 -11.15
C MET A 217 -3.07 -16.68 -9.79
N ASN A 218 -2.27 -15.93 -9.02
CA ASN A 218 -1.82 -16.37 -7.70
C ASN A 218 -3.01 -16.55 -6.72
N LEU A 219 -4.00 -15.66 -6.76
CA LEU A 219 -5.24 -15.81 -5.98
C LEU A 219 -5.95 -17.12 -6.34
N SER A 220 -6.14 -17.38 -7.63
CA SER A 220 -6.86 -18.58 -8.09
C SER A 220 -6.13 -19.89 -7.79
N GLN A 221 -4.82 -19.84 -7.64
CA GLN A 221 -4.00 -21.01 -7.29
C GLN A 221 -3.96 -21.28 -5.79
N GLN A 222 -4.06 -20.24 -4.96
CA GLN A 222 -3.85 -20.35 -3.51
C GLN A 222 -5.14 -20.33 -2.70
N PHE A 223 -6.22 -19.76 -3.26
CA PHE A 223 -7.51 -19.67 -2.58
C PHE A 223 -8.61 -20.35 -3.39
N ASN A 224 -9.42 -21.18 -2.74
CA ASN A 224 -10.51 -21.90 -3.40
C ASN A 224 -11.62 -20.96 -3.90
N THR A 225 -11.77 -19.81 -3.25
CA THR A 225 -12.72 -18.75 -3.64
C THR A 225 -12.07 -17.38 -3.46
N TRP A 226 -12.42 -16.44 -4.33
CA TRP A 226 -12.04 -15.04 -4.27
C TRP A 226 -13.07 -14.20 -5.02
N ASP A 227 -13.09 -12.89 -4.78
CA ASP A 227 -14.04 -11.97 -5.37
C ASP A 227 -13.34 -10.74 -5.95
N TYR A 228 -14.05 -10.01 -6.82
CA TYR A 228 -13.56 -8.78 -7.44
C TYR A 228 -14.63 -7.68 -7.34
N ARG A 229 -14.34 -6.65 -6.54
CA ARG A 229 -15.27 -5.53 -6.25
C ARG A 229 -14.56 -4.20 -6.37
N HIS A 230 -14.10 -3.87 -7.57
CA HIS A 230 -13.36 -2.63 -7.80
C HIS A 230 -14.20 -1.40 -7.46
N GLY A 231 -13.65 -0.54 -6.59
CA GLY A 231 -14.24 0.76 -6.24
C GLY A 231 -15.21 0.75 -5.05
N GLU A 232 -15.55 -0.40 -4.46
CA GLU A 232 -16.52 -0.46 -3.35
C GLU A 232 -15.95 -0.02 -1.98
N TYR A 233 -14.63 0.14 -1.86
CA TYR A 233 -13.97 0.39 -0.57
C TYR A 233 -13.36 1.79 -0.40
N TYR A 234 -13.60 2.70 -1.35
CA TYR A 234 -13.09 4.07 -1.27
C TYR A 234 -14.07 5.10 -1.82
#